data_633930b3f8172eb0b2ba3fdc0e7aa542
#
_entry.id   633930b3f8172eb0b2ba3fdc0e7aa542
#
_cell.length_a   1.000
_cell.length_b   1.000
_cell.length_c   1.000
_cell.angle_alpha   90.00
_cell.angle_beta   90.00
_cell.angle_gamma   90.00
#
_symmetry.space_group_name_H-M   'P 1'
#
loop_
_entity.id
_entity.type
_entity.pdbx_description
1 polymer ?
#
loop_
_entity_poly.entity_id
_entity_poly.type
_entity_poly.pdbx_seq_one_letter_code
_entity_poly.pdbx_strand_id
1 'polypeptide(L)'
;MVRSGVFQFGGESYMAQTLDFDLKQVVLVSGTFGPREIEQILDVISADPSQFRVLREVVQELETKEDPSPASNVTLGVCQYLLGRYSLALSTLQRGDGGALAHYYMAKAYFGQENYPAAIESYGLAAKAGYNSDICALGRAEAKRYAGDAEGALKELDDLSGAVEQTAEYLYQRGATVAAIGGNPSEVVALYERAVDADRKHAGALFGLALENDRYGNDETALELYKQSAARFPSHVGALVNLGLIYEDRGQFDRAVRCYQRVVDAFPNHQRAALFLRDSQASGDMFFDEDALKKRDRVSQVLNLPVTDFELSVRSRNCLQK
;
A
#
# COMPACT_ATOMS: atom_id res chain seq x y z
N MET A 1 -38.96 14.85 9.05
CA MET A 1 -38.10 15.94 9.52
C MET A 1 -36.75 15.29 9.90
N VAL A 2 -35.85 15.23 8.98
CA VAL A 2 -34.50 14.67 9.19
C VAL A 2 -33.57 15.88 9.38
N ARG A 3 -32.94 15.97 10.54
CA ARG A 3 -31.98 17.02 10.87
C ARG A 3 -30.65 16.70 10.18
N SER A 4 -30.30 17.54 9.22
CA SER A 4 -28.97 17.61 8.63
C SER A 4 -27.98 18.14 9.67
N GLY A 5 -27.13 17.26 10.20
CA GLY A 5 -25.99 17.63 11.02
C GLY A 5 -24.82 18.05 10.12
N VAL A 6 -24.55 19.35 10.06
CA VAL A 6 -23.35 19.91 9.46
C VAL A 6 -22.21 19.68 10.45
N PHE A 7 -21.26 18.82 10.11
CA PHE A 7 -20.01 18.70 10.84
C PHE A 7 -19.07 19.86 10.43
N GLN A 8 -18.93 20.83 11.32
CA GLN A 8 -17.91 21.85 11.25
C GLN A 8 -16.57 21.24 11.66
N PHE A 9 -15.63 21.12 10.70
CA PHE A 9 -14.24 20.80 11.02
C PHE A 9 -13.57 22.05 11.60
N GLY A 10 -13.37 22.05 12.92
CA GLY A 10 -12.50 23.00 13.60
C GLY A 10 -11.06 22.79 13.14
N GLY A 11 -10.51 23.76 12.43
CA GLY A 11 -9.09 23.82 12.09
C GLY A 11 -8.28 24.16 13.34
N GLU A 12 -7.82 23.18 14.09
CA GLU A 12 -6.65 23.32 14.94
C GLU A 12 -5.42 22.90 14.12
N SER A 13 -4.66 23.92 13.78
CA SER A 13 -3.29 23.78 13.27
C SER A 13 -2.44 23.10 14.35
N TYR A 14 -2.35 21.77 14.30
CA TYR A 14 -1.25 21.06 14.97
C TYR A 14 0.03 21.39 14.20
N MET A 15 0.71 22.46 14.63
CA MET A 15 2.13 22.57 14.39
C MET A 15 2.76 21.32 15.01
N ALA A 16 3.05 20.34 14.14
CA ALA A 16 3.90 19.22 14.48
C ALA A 16 5.20 19.86 15.01
N GLN A 17 5.49 19.66 16.28
CA GLN A 17 6.86 19.76 16.77
C GLN A 17 7.64 18.75 15.94
N THR A 18 8.31 19.23 14.90
CA THR A 18 9.41 18.52 14.28
C THR A 18 10.48 18.43 15.38
N LEU A 19 10.39 17.37 16.20
CA LEU A 19 11.54 16.87 16.89
C LEU A 19 12.63 16.76 15.81
N ASP A 20 13.80 17.29 16.11
CA ASP A 20 15.02 17.14 15.30
C ASP A 20 15.38 15.63 15.27
N PHE A 21 14.56 14.85 14.53
CA PHE A 21 14.76 13.41 14.38
C PHE A 21 15.71 13.19 13.21
N ASP A 22 16.97 12.97 13.53
CA ASP A 22 17.97 12.58 12.54
C ASP A 22 17.95 11.06 12.36
N LEU A 23 17.32 10.61 11.26
CA LEU A 23 17.23 9.20 10.88
C LEU A 23 18.64 8.55 10.79
N LYS A 24 19.64 9.28 10.29
CA LYS A 24 21.02 8.78 10.23
C LYS A 24 21.57 8.54 11.63
N GLN A 25 21.37 9.48 12.53
CA GLN A 25 21.84 9.35 13.91
C GLN A 25 21.19 8.18 14.63
N VAL A 26 19.88 7.98 14.46
CA VAL A 26 19.14 6.88 15.11
C VAL A 26 19.62 5.51 14.61
N VAL A 27 19.85 5.36 13.31
CA VAL A 27 20.23 4.05 12.73
C VAL A 27 21.73 3.77 12.86
N LEU A 28 22.60 4.78 12.73
CA LEU A 28 24.04 4.59 12.66
C LEU A 28 24.76 4.71 14.01
N VAL A 29 24.22 5.54 14.91
CA VAL A 29 24.92 5.94 16.16
C VAL A 29 24.22 5.40 17.40
N SER A 30 22.91 5.17 17.36
CA SER A 30 22.15 4.68 18.52
C SER A 30 22.67 3.29 18.93
N GLY A 31 23.11 3.17 20.17
CA GLY A 31 23.55 1.87 20.75
C GLY A 31 22.38 0.91 21.02
N THR A 32 21.15 1.39 20.92
CA THR A 32 19.90 0.62 21.09
C THR A 32 19.03 0.82 19.87
N PHE A 33 18.81 -0.24 19.10
CA PHE A 33 17.90 -0.24 17.97
C PHE A 33 16.79 -1.26 18.24
N GLY A 34 15.55 -0.78 18.37
CA GLY A 34 14.43 -1.61 18.76
C GLY A 34 13.09 -1.12 18.20
N PRO A 35 11.97 -1.67 18.68
CA PRO A 35 10.64 -1.34 18.18
C PRO A 35 10.31 0.15 18.21
N ARG A 36 10.78 0.88 19.23
CA ARG A 36 10.53 2.30 19.39
C ARG A 36 11.22 3.16 18.32
N GLU A 37 12.48 2.87 18.05
CA GLU A 37 13.26 3.56 17.03
C GLU A 37 12.69 3.27 15.64
N ILE A 38 12.23 2.04 15.41
CA ILE A 38 11.58 1.63 14.16
C ILE A 38 10.26 2.38 13.95
N GLU A 39 9.43 2.49 14.99
CA GLU A 39 8.17 3.25 14.93
C GLU A 39 8.43 4.73 14.57
N GLN A 40 9.43 5.34 15.19
CA GLN A 40 9.85 6.71 14.86
C GLN A 40 10.29 6.87 13.40
N ILE A 41 11.06 5.90 12.86
CA ILE A 41 11.45 5.88 11.45
C ILE A 41 10.22 5.81 10.55
N LEU A 42 9.25 4.96 10.87
CA LEU A 42 8.00 4.82 10.10
C LEU A 42 7.18 6.10 10.12
N ASP A 43 7.06 6.75 11.27
CA ASP A 43 6.32 8.02 11.42
C ASP A 43 6.98 9.15 10.62
N VAL A 44 8.29 9.28 10.69
CA VAL A 44 9.05 10.31 9.96
C VAL A 44 8.94 10.12 8.44
N ILE A 45 9.07 8.89 7.94
CA ILE A 45 8.90 8.60 6.51
C ILE A 45 7.45 8.80 6.06
N SER A 46 6.47 8.51 6.93
CA SER A 46 5.05 8.76 6.64
C SER A 46 4.74 10.25 6.55
N ALA A 47 5.39 11.07 7.38
CA ALA A 47 5.22 12.53 7.39
C ALA A 47 5.96 13.21 6.22
N ASP A 48 7.17 12.74 5.92
CA ASP A 48 8.02 13.25 4.82
C ASP A 48 8.58 12.08 3.98
N PRO A 49 7.96 11.77 2.83
CA PRO A 49 8.43 10.70 1.94
C PRO A 49 9.85 10.89 1.40
N SER A 50 10.43 12.09 1.47
CA SER A 50 11.83 12.32 1.06
C SER A 50 12.83 11.59 1.96
N GLN A 51 12.45 11.30 3.22
CA GLN A 51 13.22 10.53 4.19
C GLN A 51 13.47 9.08 3.77
N PHE A 52 12.66 8.54 2.86
CA PHE A 52 12.91 7.24 2.27
C PHE A 52 14.25 7.17 1.50
N ARG A 53 14.65 8.29 0.88
CA ARG A 53 15.97 8.39 0.25
C ARG A 53 17.09 8.36 1.31
N VAL A 54 16.89 9.05 2.42
CA VAL A 54 17.85 9.03 3.54
C VAL A 54 18.01 7.61 4.09
N LEU A 55 16.90 6.87 4.26
CA LEU A 55 16.97 5.46 4.67
C LEU A 55 17.80 4.61 3.68
N ARG A 56 17.64 4.82 2.37
CA ARG A 56 18.47 4.12 1.36
C ARG A 56 19.96 4.42 1.50
N GLU A 57 20.33 5.69 1.72
CA GLU A 57 21.71 6.11 1.92
C GLU A 57 22.31 5.45 3.18
N VAL A 58 21.52 5.43 4.27
CA VAL A 58 21.93 4.79 5.53
C VAL A 58 22.16 3.29 5.36
N VAL A 59 21.28 2.61 4.63
CA VAL A 59 21.44 1.18 4.33
C VAL A 59 22.71 0.93 3.52
N GLN A 60 22.99 1.75 2.51
CA GLN A 60 24.24 1.64 1.75
C GLN A 60 25.48 1.81 2.63
N GLU A 61 25.46 2.76 3.57
CA GLU A 61 26.53 2.97 4.53
C GLU A 61 26.73 1.78 5.47
N LEU A 62 25.64 1.17 5.96
CA LEU A 62 25.68 -0.03 6.77
C LEU A 62 26.19 -1.25 5.99
N GLU A 63 25.84 -1.38 4.71
CA GLU A 63 26.28 -2.47 3.83
C GLU A 63 27.80 -2.44 3.54
N THR A 64 28.46 -1.26 3.65
CA THR A 64 29.89 -1.11 3.44
C THR A 64 30.74 -1.38 4.68
N LYS A 65 30.13 -1.60 5.86
CA LYS A 65 30.89 -1.89 7.10
C LYS A 65 31.58 -3.23 7.01
N GLU A 66 32.90 -3.22 7.20
CA GLU A 66 33.69 -4.44 7.38
C GLU A 66 33.41 -5.04 8.76
N ASP A 67 33.15 -6.36 8.80
CA ASP A 67 32.88 -7.13 10.02
C ASP A 67 31.79 -6.58 10.94
N PRO A 68 30.52 -6.51 10.46
CA PRO A 68 29.42 -5.99 11.25
C PRO A 68 29.08 -6.88 12.44
N SER A 69 28.87 -6.28 13.60
CA SER A 69 28.41 -7.01 14.79
C SER A 69 27.04 -7.66 14.57
N PRO A 70 26.67 -8.72 15.32
CA PRO A 70 25.32 -9.31 15.24
C PRO A 70 24.20 -8.29 15.41
N ALA A 71 24.35 -7.34 16.33
CA ALA A 71 23.36 -6.25 16.51
C ALA A 71 23.29 -5.32 15.28
N SER A 72 24.44 -5.00 14.65
CA SER A 72 24.46 -4.23 13.40
C SER A 72 23.76 -4.98 12.26
N ASN A 73 23.89 -6.29 12.19
CA ASN A 73 23.17 -7.11 11.21
C ASN A 73 21.64 -7.07 11.46
N VAL A 74 21.19 -7.05 12.72
CA VAL A 74 19.75 -6.87 13.01
C VAL A 74 19.26 -5.51 12.51
N THR A 75 19.98 -4.43 12.85
CA THR A 75 19.64 -3.06 12.38
C THR A 75 19.59 -3.00 10.85
N LEU A 76 20.64 -3.50 10.18
CA LEU A 76 20.70 -3.52 8.71
C LEU A 76 19.56 -4.36 8.12
N GLY A 77 19.31 -5.55 8.64
CA GLY A 77 18.25 -6.44 8.16
C GLY A 77 16.84 -5.84 8.30
N VAL A 78 16.59 -5.16 9.43
CA VAL A 78 15.33 -4.41 9.61
C VAL A 78 15.19 -3.27 8.58
N CYS A 79 16.25 -2.48 8.40
CA CYS A 79 16.23 -1.40 7.40
C CYS A 79 16.08 -1.94 5.96
N GLN A 80 16.70 -3.07 5.63
CA GLN A 80 16.50 -3.75 4.35
C GLN A 80 15.05 -4.23 4.18
N TYR A 81 14.42 -4.76 5.25
CA TYR A 81 13.00 -5.09 5.26
C TYR A 81 12.13 -3.86 4.97
N LEU A 82 12.38 -2.74 5.63
CA LEU A 82 11.66 -1.47 5.41
C LEU A 82 11.79 -0.96 3.96
N LEU A 83 12.90 -1.26 3.30
CA LEU A 83 13.12 -0.98 1.88
C LEU A 83 12.49 -2.03 0.93
N GLY A 84 11.74 -3.03 1.43
CA GLY A 84 11.17 -4.10 0.62
C GLY A 84 12.19 -5.13 0.11
N ARG A 85 13.46 -5.08 0.57
CA ARG A 85 14.53 -6.00 0.15
C ARG A 85 14.50 -7.29 0.97
N TYR A 86 13.40 -8.03 0.93
CA TYR A 86 13.13 -9.16 1.83
C TYR A 86 14.18 -10.26 1.80
N SER A 87 14.68 -10.65 0.61
CA SER A 87 15.71 -11.70 0.48
C SER A 87 17.02 -11.29 1.15
N LEU A 88 17.42 -10.01 0.99
CA LEU A 88 18.60 -9.47 1.67
C LEU A 88 18.37 -9.35 3.16
N ALA A 89 17.20 -8.87 3.58
CA ALA A 89 16.84 -8.78 4.99
C ALA A 89 16.94 -10.14 5.68
N LEU A 90 16.41 -11.21 5.08
CA LEU A 90 16.49 -12.57 5.62
C LEU A 90 17.94 -13.04 5.78
N SER A 91 18.76 -12.92 4.73
CA SER A 91 20.16 -13.33 4.78
C SER A 91 21.00 -12.54 5.80
N THR A 92 20.65 -11.27 6.01
CA THR A 92 21.31 -10.40 6.98
C THR A 92 20.84 -10.70 8.41
N LEU A 93 19.53 -10.87 8.64
CA LEU A 93 18.96 -11.20 9.95
C LEU A 93 19.41 -12.57 10.46
N GLN A 94 19.61 -13.55 9.56
CA GLN A 94 20.18 -14.87 9.92
C GLN A 94 21.60 -14.78 10.49
N ARG A 95 22.36 -13.73 10.15
CA ARG A 95 23.68 -13.42 10.71
C ARG A 95 23.60 -12.52 11.95
N GLY A 96 22.39 -12.17 12.37
CA GLY A 96 22.12 -11.37 13.56
C GLY A 96 22.36 -12.15 14.86
N ASP A 97 21.81 -11.61 15.94
CA ASP A 97 21.95 -12.14 17.30
C ASP A 97 21.02 -13.32 17.63
N GLY A 98 20.12 -13.71 16.70
CA GLY A 98 19.08 -14.71 16.94
C GLY A 98 18.04 -14.28 17.98
N GLY A 99 17.98 -12.99 18.30
CA GLY A 99 17.07 -12.42 19.29
C GLY A 99 15.63 -12.24 18.79
N ALA A 100 14.79 -11.76 19.69
CA ALA A 100 13.37 -11.58 19.47
C ALA A 100 13.06 -10.68 18.27
N LEU A 101 13.78 -9.56 18.12
CA LEU A 101 13.60 -8.61 17.03
C LEU A 101 14.00 -9.21 15.68
N ALA A 102 15.11 -9.96 15.64
CA ALA A 102 15.57 -10.62 14.43
C ALA A 102 14.51 -11.61 13.92
N HIS A 103 14.02 -12.50 14.77
CA HIS A 103 12.98 -13.47 14.41
C HIS A 103 11.66 -12.79 13.97
N TYR A 104 11.27 -11.72 14.65
CA TYR A 104 10.07 -10.97 14.29
C TYR A 104 10.16 -10.37 12.88
N TYR A 105 11.29 -9.73 12.53
CA TYR A 105 11.49 -9.18 11.19
C TYR A 105 11.78 -10.23 10.12
N MET A 106 12.35 -11.39 10.50
CA MET A 106 12.39 -12.55 9.59
C MET A 106 10.97 -13.03 9.26
N ALA A 107 10.07 -13.11 10.25
CA ALA A 107 8.67 -13.47 10.01
C ALA A 107 8.00 -12.50 9.03
N LYS A 108 8.17 -11.20 9.25
CA LYS A 108 7.63 -10.17 8.33
C LYS A 108 8.24 -10.25 6.93
N ALA A 109 9.53 -10.57 6.81
CA ALA A 109 10.19 -10.70 5.51
C ALA A 109 9.74 -11.97 4.78
N TYR A 110 9.55 -13.09 5.48
CA TYR A 110 8.94 -14.31 4.89
C TYR A 110 7.50 -14.05 4.45
N PHE A 111 6.73 -13.33 5.26
CA PHE A 111 5.37 -12.93 4.89
C PHE A 111 5.37 -12.09 3.60
N GLY A 112 6.27 -11.11 3.49
CA GLY A 112 6.43 -10.29 2.29
C GLY A 112 6.89 -11.07 1.04
N GLN A 113 7.46 -12.26 1.22
CA GLN A 113 7.79 -13.22 0.16
C GLN A 113 6.67 -14.26 -0.09
N GLU A 114 5.51 -14.10 0.56
CA GLU A 114 4.38 -15.05 0.50
C GLU A 114 4.74 -16.46 1.04
N ASN A 115 5.85 -16.58 1.78
CA ASN A 115 6.23 -17.81 2.45
C ASN A 115 5.59 -17.87 3.85
N TYR A 116 4.28 -18.06 3.87
CA TYR A 116 3.47 -18.02 5.09
C TYR A 116 3.86 -19.09 6.13
N PRO A 117 4.20 -20.35 5.75
CA PRO A 117 4.64 -21.33 6.73
C PRO A 117 5.90 -20.90 7.48
N ALA A 118 6.91 -20.36 6.79
CA ALA A 118 8.13 -19.88 7.43
C ALA A 118 7.87 -18.61 8.27
N ALA A 119 6.91 -17.76 7.85
CA ALA A 119 6.49 -16.61 8.64
C ALA A 119 5.85 -17.04 9.96
N ILE A 120 4.93 -18.01 9.95
CA ILE A 120 4.27 -18.55 11.15
C ILE A 120 5.30 -19.12 12.14
N GLU A 121 6.25 -19.92 11.64
CA GLU A 121 7.34 -20.48 12.46
C GLU A 121 8.20 -19.37 13.08
N SER A 122 8.62 -18.39 12.28
CA SER A 122 9.47 -17.29 12.73
C SER A 122 8.78 -16.40 13.77
N TYR A 123 7.48 -16.14 13.66
CA TYR A 123 6.71 -15.47 14.72
C TYR A 123 6.68 -16.29 16.00
N GLY A 124 6.57 -17.63 15.90
CA GLY A 124 6.66 -18.52 17.04
C GLY A 124 8.04 -18.46 17.74
N LEU A 125 9.11 -18.37 16.97
CA LEU A 125 10.47 -18.19 17.49
C LEU A 125 10.66 -16.82 18.14
N ALA A 126 10.12 -15.75 17.54
CA ALA A 126 10.14 -14.40 18.09
C ALA A 126 9.48 -14.34 19.48
N ALA A 127 8.30 -14.93 19.63
CA ALA A 127 7.59 -15.01 20.90
C ALA A 127 8.39 -15.78 21.97
N LYS A 128 8.99 -16.92 21.59
CA LYS A 128 9.86 -17.71 22.48
C LYS A 128 11.12 -16.96 22.89
N ALA A 129 11.66 -16.12 21.99
CA ALA A 129 12.82 -15.27 22.25
C ALA A 129 12.48 -14.01 23.08
N GLY A 130 11.21 -13.81 23.46
CA GLY A 130 10.76 -12.72 24.34
C GLY A 130 10.18 -11.51 23.60
N TYR A 131 9.85 -11.62 22.31
CA TYR A 131 9.02 -10.60 21.66
C TYR A 131 7.59 -10.65 22.20
N ASN A 132 6.85 -9.55 22.08
CA ASN A 132 5.48 -9.51 22.55
C ASN A 132 4.65 -10.64 21.93
N SER A 133 4.11 -11.54 22.78
CA SER A 133 3.40 -12.75 22.35
C SER A 133 2.13 -12.44 21.56
N ASP A 134 1.42 -11.36 21.95
CA ASP A 134 0.16 -10.98 21.33
C ASP A 134 0.41 -10.43 19.92
N ILE A 135 1.44 -9.61 19.74
CA ILE A 135 1.86 -9.11 18.43
C ILE A 135 2.29 -10.28 17.53
N CYS A 136 3.03 -11.26 18.08
CA CYS A 136 3.39 -12.45 17.32
C CYS A 136 2.16 -13.31 16.94
N ALA A 137 1.19 -13.43 17.83
CA ALA A 137 -0.06 -14.15 17.55
C ALA A 137 -0.88 -13.45 16.46
N LEU A 138 -0.99 -12.13 16.49
CA LEU A 138 -1.63 -11.35 15.43
C LEU A 138 -0.94 -11.56 14.08
N GLY A 139 0.39 -11.55 14.04
CA GLY A 139 1.16 -11.85 12.81
C GLY A 139 0.98 -13.29 12.32
N ARG A 140 0.88 -14.29 13.24
CA ARG A 140 0.57 -15.68 12.85
C ARG A 140 -0.84 -15.80 12.30
N ALA A 141 -1.82 -15.15 12.91
CA ALA A 141 -3.19 -15.14 12.43
C ALA A 141 -3.28 -14.55 11.00
N GLU A 142 -2.58 -13.44 10.77
CA GLU A 142 -2.46 -12.85 9.44
C GLU A 142 -1.86 -13.85 8.44
N ALA A 143 -0.73 -14.46 8.77
CA ALA A 143 -0.04 -15.41 7.89
C ALA A 143 -0.90 -16.67 7.61
N LYS A 144 -1.63 -17.20 8.62
CA LYS A 144 -2.59 -18.31 8.43
C LYS A 144 -3.70 -17.93 7.46
N ARG A 145 -4.30 -16.75 7.61
CA ARG A 145 -5.35 -16.26 6.73
C ARG A 145 -4.88 -16.17 5.28
N TYR A 146 -3.69 -15.63 5.04
CA TYR A 146 -3.11 -15.58 3.69
C TYR A 146 -2.68 -16.94 3.15
N ALA A 147 -2.34 -17.89 4.02
CA ALA A 147 -2.11 -19.29 3.65
C ALA A 147 -3.40 -20.05 3.29
N GLY A 148 -4.60 -19.43 3.43
CA GLY A 148 -5.89 -20.06 3.19
C GLY A 148 -6.51 -20.73 4.42
N ASP A 149 -5.84 -20.69 5.58
CA ASP A 149 -6.35 -21.23 6.85
C ASP A 149 -7.01 -20.11 7.69
N ALA A 150 -8.13 -19.59 7.18
CA ALA A 150 -8.85 -18.51 7.86
C ALA A 150 -9.52 -18.98 9.17
N GLU A 151 -9.93 -20.24 9.26
CA GLU A 151 -10.48 -20.80 10.50
C GLU A 151 -9.41 -20.96 11.58
N GLY A 152 -8.22 -21.42 11.21
CA GLY A 152 -7.06 -21.46 12.11
C GLY A 152 -6.58 -20.07 12.53
N ALA A 153 -6.73 -19.06 11.67
CA ALA A 153 -6.47 -17.66 12.02
C ALA A 153 -7.50 -17.14 13.04
N LEU A 154 -8.79 -17.42 12.84
CA LEU A 154 -9.83 -17.02 13.77
C LEU A 154 -9.62 -17.62 15.16
N LYS A 155 -9.29 -18.91 15.22
CA LYS A 155 -8.97 -19.57 16.49
C LYS A 155 -7.78 -18.93 17.21
N GLU A 156 -6.72 -18.56 16.48
CA GLU A 156 -5.59 -17.85 17.06
C GLU A 156 -5.99 -16.49 17.66
N LEU A 157 -6.92 -15.79 17.02
CA LEU A 157 -7.47 -14.52 17.51
C LEU A 157 -8.40 -14.73 18.72
N ASP A 158 -9.18 -15.81 18.74
CA ASP A 158 -10.08 -16.14 19.87
C ASP A 158 -9.31 -16.56 21.14
N ASP A 159 -8.07 -17.06 20.98
CA ASP A 159 -7.19 -17.40 22.11
C ASP A 159 -6.57 -16.15 22.77
N LEU A 160 -6.65 -14.98 22.13
CA LEU A 160 -6.19 -13.71 22.67
C LEU A 160 -7.26 -13.08 23.57
N SER A 161 -6.84 -12.44 24.67
CA SER A 161 -7.77 -11.81 25.60
C SER A 161 -7.17 -10.61 26.30
N GLY A 162 -8.02 -9.71 26.78
CA GLY A 162 -7.65 -8.54 27.57
C GLY A 162 -7.41 -7.29 26.72
N ALA A 163 -6.36 -6.53 27.03
CA ALA A 163 -6.11 -5.23 26.40
C ALA A 163 -5.87 -5.32 24.87
N VAL A 164 -5.33 -6.43 24.38
CA VAL A 164 -5.05 -6.65 22.98
C VAL A 164 -6.31 -6.60 22.11
N GLU A 165 -7.47 -7.07 22.61
CA GLU A 165 -8.75 -7.09 21.91
C GLU A 165 -9.27 -5.68 21.54
N GLN A 166 -8.74 -4.63 22.18
CA GLN A 166 -9.10 -3.25 21.91
C GLN A 166 -8.09 -2.54 21.00
N THR A 167 -7.03 -3.23 20.60
CA THR A 167 -6.03 -2.65 19.68
C THR A 167 -6.56 -2.61 18.25
N ALA A 168 -6.14 -1.59 17.50
CA ALA A 168 -6.50 -1.46 16.08
C ALA A 168 -6.06 -2.66 15.26
N GLU A 169 -4.87 -3.21 15.53
CA GLU A 169 -4.35 -4.38 14.85
C GLU A 169 -5.23 -5.62 15.08
N TYR A 170 -5.62 -5.92 16.34
CA TYR A 170 -6.49 -7.06 16.62
C TYR A 170 -7.84 -6.91 15.91
N LEU A 171 -8.49 -5.73 16.05
CA LEU A 171 -9.78 -5.46 15.44
C LEU A 171 -9.73 -5.58 13.91
N TYR A 172 -8.65 -5.09 13.31
CA TYR A 172 -8.41 -5.23 11.87
C TYR A 172 -8.22 -6.69 11.47
N GLN A 173 -7.33 -7.44 12.15
CA GLN A 173 -7.08 -8.85 11.83
C GLN A 173 -8.35 -9.70 12.02
N ARG A 174 -9.14 -9.43 13.05
CA ARG A 174 -10.42 -10.09 13.27
C ARG A 174 -11.40 -9.80 12.14
N GLY A 175 -11.58 -8.52 11.76
CA GLY A 175 -12.44 -8.13 10.65
C GLY A 175 -12.01 -8.76 9.33
N ALA A 176 -10.71 -8.73 9.01
CA ALA A 176 -10.17 -9.34 7.81
C ALA A 176 -10.34 -10.88 7.78
N THR A 177 -10.25 -11.53 8.95
CA THR A 177 -10.44 -12.98 9.07
C THR A 177 -11.93 -13.36 8.95
N VAL A 178 -12.83 -12.60 9.60
CA VAL A 178 -14.30 -12.77 9.46
C VAL A 178 -14.71 -12.58 7.99
N ALA A 179 -14.17 -11.57 7.31
CA ALA A 179 -14.42 -11.39 5.88
C ALA A 179 -13.93 -12.57 5.04
N ALA A 180 -12.77 -13.14 5.35
CA ALA A 180 -12.18 -14.26 4.61
C ALA A 180 -12.98 -15.56 4.74
N ILE A 181 -13.63 -15.80 5.89
CA ILE A 181 -14.53 -16.96 6.09
C ILE A 181 -15.96 -16.73 5.56
N GLY A 182 -16.24 -15.58 4.95
CA GLY A 182 -17.57 -15.22 4.45
C GLY A 182 -18.57 -14.86 5.55
N GLY A 183 -18.09 -14.31 6.67
CA GLY A 183 -18.91 -13.86 7.79
C GLY A 183 -19.79 -12.66 7.47
N ASN A 184 -20.55 -12.19 8.47
CA ASN A 184 -21.52 -11.10 8.28
C ASN A 184 -20.82 -9.79 7.88
N PRO A 185 -21.15 -9.19 6.71
CA PRO A 185 -20.54 -7.94 6.25
C PRO A 185 -20.71 -6.77 7.23
N SER A 186 -21.84 -6.67 7.92
CA SER A 186 -22.07 -5.62 8.93
C SER A 186 -21.13 -5.75 10.14
N GLU A 187 -20.79 -6.98 10.54
CA GLU A 187 -19.79 -7.24 11.57
C GLU A 187 -18.39 -6.84 11.11
N VAL A 188 -18.04 -7.17 9.86
CA VAL A 188 -16.74 -6.79 9.24
C VAL A 188 -16.57 -5.29 9.24
N VAL A 189 -17.58 -4.54 8.78
CA VAL A 189 -17.56 -3.05 8.78
C VAL A 189 -17.40 -2.51 10.19
N ALA A 190 -18.19 -3.01 11.15
CA ALA A 190 -18.12 -2.55 12.55
C ALA A 190 -16.74 -2.80 13.18
N LEU A 191 -16.08 -3.92 12.84
CA LEU A 191 -14.73 -4.23 13.32
C LEU A 191 -13.70 -3.27 12.71
N TYR A 192 -13.80 -2.96 11.42
CA TYR A 192 -12.89 -2.00 10.77
C TYR A 192 -13.13 -0.57 11.28
N GLU A 193 -14.38 -0.14 11.50
CA GLU A 193 -14.69 1.16 12.10
C GLU A 193 -14.06 1.28 13.49
N ARG A 194 -14.26 0.28 14.34
CA ARG A 194 -13.63 0.24 15.68
C ARG A 194 -12.10 0.26 15.60
N ALA A 195 -11.51 -0.43 14.61
CA ALA A 195 -10.07 -0.40 14.40
C ALA A 195 -9.56 0.98 14.01
N VAL A 196 -10.29 1.70 13.13
CA VAL A 196 -9.97 3.08 12.74
C VAL A 196 -10.18 4.05 13.90
N ASP A 197 -11.20 3.84 14.76
CA ASP A 197 -11.42 4.64 15.97
C ASP A 197 -10.30 4.44 17.00
N ALA A 198 -9.78 3.21 17.13
CA ALA A 198 -8.66 2.89 18.03
C ALA A 198 -7.33 3.48 17.52
N ASP A 199 -7.09 3.44 16.22
CA ASP A 199 -5.94 4.10 15.57
C ASP A 199 -6.32 4.61 14.17
N ARG A 200 -6.53 5.91 14.08
CA ARG A 200 -6.85 6.61 12.81
C ARG A 200 -5.73 6.53 11.75
N LYS A 201 -4.55 6.07 12.14
CA LYS A 201 -3.40 5.93 11.26
C LYS A 201 -3.17 4.48 10.81
N HIS A 202 -3.96 3.52 11.26
CA HIS A 202 -3.78 2.10 10.95
C HIS A 202 -4.07 1.80 9.48
N ALA A 203 -3.02 1.59 8.68
CA ALA A 203 -3.13 1.45 7.21
C ALA A 203 -4.03 0.29 6.77
N GLY A 204 -3.94 -0.87 7.43
CA GLY A 204 -4.78 -2.03 7.13
C GLY A 204 -6.26 -1.81 7.44
N ALA A 205 -6.58 -1.19 8.59
CA ALA A 205 -7.96 -0.89 8.96
C ALA A 205 -8.61 0.12 8.00
N LEU A 206 -7.88 1.18 7.65
CA LEU A 206 -8.31 2.15 6.63
C LEU A 206 -8.55 1.47 5.27
N PHE A 207 -7.65 0.55 4.86
CA PHE A 207 -7.82 -0.22 3.64
C PHE A 207 -9.05 -1.13 3.69
N GLY A 208 -9.24 -1.88 4.80
CA GLY A 208 -10.39 -2.77 4.97
C GLY A 208 -11.72 -2.01 4.91
N LEU A 209 -11.80 -0.88 5.62
CA LEU A 209 -12.99 -0.03 5.59
C LEU A 209 -13.21 0.60 4.21
N ALA A 210 -12.13 1.00 3.50
CA ALA A 210 -12.21 1.49 2.13
C ALA A 210 -12.79 0.43 1.19
N LEU A 211 -12.31 -0.81 1.29
CA LEU A 211 -12.75 -1.94 0.47
C LEU A 211 -14.23 -2.24 0.65
N GLU A 212 -14.74 -2.20 1.88
CA GLU A 212 -16.17 -2.41 2.13
C GLU A 212 -17.01 -1.25 1.59
N ASN A 213 -16.56 0.01 1.75
CA ASN A 213 -17.28 1.16 1.15
C ASN A 213 -17.30 1.08 -0.38
N ASP A 214 -16.21 0.68 -1.01
CA ASP A 214 -16.09 0.47 -2.45
C ASP A 214 -17.11 -0.60 -2.95
N ARG A 215 -17.22 -1.73 -2.24
CA ARG A 215 -18.21 -2.78 -2.53
C ARG A 215 -19.66 -2.31 -2.44
N TYR A 216 -19.94 -1.35 -1.56
CA TYR A 216 -21.28 -0.76 -1.42
C TYR A 216 -21.54 0.43 -2.34
N GLY A 217 -20.59 0.81 -3.19
CA GLY A 217 -20.72 1.95 -4.11
C GLY A 217 -20.56 3.31 -3.43
N ASN A 218 -19.96 3.36 -2.24
CA ASN A 218 -19.64 4.62 -1.54
C ASN A 218 -18.28 5.17 -2.03
N ASP A 219 -18.14 5.41 -3.33
CA ASP A 219 -16.89 5.67 -4.04
C ASP A 219 -16.07 6.82 -3.46
N GLU A 220 -16.70 7.91 -3.05
CA GLU A 220 -15.99 9.08 -2.49
C GLU A 220 -15.40 8.76 -1.11
N THR A 221 -16.14 8.03 -0.28
CA THR A 221 -15.65 7.57 1.03
C THR A 221 -14.51 6.57 0.85
N ALA A 222 -14.66 5.61 -0.06
CA ALA A 222 -13.63 4.64 -0.39
C ALA A 222 -12.35 5.32 -0.88
N LEU A 223 -12.47 6.28 -1.81
CA LEU A 223 -11.35 7.06 -2.33
C LEU A 223 -10.57 7.76 -1.22
N GLU A 224 -11.27 8.41 -0.29
CA GLU A 224 -10.60 9.14 0.81
C GLU A 224 -9.90 8.19 1.78
N LEU A 225 -10.52 7.07 2.12
CA LEU A 225 -9.93 6.04 2.98
C LEU A 225 -8.72 5.36 2.31
N TYR A 226 -8.79 5.06 1.00
CA TYR A 226 -7.62 4.54 0.26
C TYR A 226 -6.47 5.54 0.24
N LYS A 227 -6.73 6.83 0.08
CA LYS A 227 -5.69 7.87 0.15
C LYS A 227 -5.03 7.90 1.53
N GLN A 228 -5.83 7.85 2.60
CA GLN A 228 -5.31 7.86 3.98
C GLN A 228 -4.46 6.60 4.24
N SER A 229 -4.90 5.43 3.81
CA SER A 229 -4.13 4.18 3.90
C SER A 229 -2.82 4.25 3.11
N ALA A 230 -2.88 4.73 1.86
CA ALA A 230 -1.71 4.85 0.97
C ALA A 230 -0.69 5.92 1.42
N ALA A 231 -1.11 6.87 2.26
CA ALA A 231 -0.22 7.89 2.83
C ALA A 231 0.70 7.36 3.94
N ARG A 232 0.45 6.15 4.45
CA ARG A 232 1.26 5.54 5.51
C ARG A 232 2.50 4.85 4.95
N PHE A 233 3.51 4.67 5.79
CA PHE A 233 4.69 3.90 5.46
C PHE A 233 4.87 2.75 6.48
N PRO A 234 5.15 1.53 6.03
CA PRO A 234 5.10 1.07 4.63
C PRO A 234 3.69 1.19 4.05
N SER A 235 3.61 1.61 2.78
CA SER A 235 2.31 1.81 2.14
C SER A 235 1.58 0.48 1.93
N HIS A 236 0.29 0.45 2.22
CA HIS A 236 -0.53 -0.72 1.96
C HIS A 236 -0.68 -0.95 0.45
N VAL A 237 -0.12 -2.06 -0.06
CA VAL A 237 -0.08 -2.36 -1.51
C VAL A 237 -1.48 -2.38 -2.13
N GLY A 238 -2.43 -3.06 -1.47
CA GLY A 238 -3.81 -3.10 -1.94
C GLY A 238 -4.47 -1.71 -2.04
N ALA A 239 -4.18 -0.81 -1.08
CA ALA A 239 -4.69 0.55 -1.13
C ALA A 239 -4.13 1.34 -2.32
N LEU A 240 -2.83 1.21 -2.61
CA LEU A 240 -2.22 1.84 -3.78
C LEU A 240 -2.79 1.29 -5.09
N VAL A 241 -2.98 -0.03 -5.19
CA VAL A 241 -3.53 -0.66 -6.40
C VAL A 241 -4.97 -0.21 -6.63
N ASN A 242 -5.83 -0.27 -5.60
CA ASN A 242 -7.24 0.12 -5.73
C ASN A 242 -7.39 1.64 -5.98
N LEU A 243 -6.55 2.46 -5.32
CA LEU A 243 -6.50 3.90 -5.59
C LEU A 243 -6.11 4.19 -7.05
N GLY A 244 -5.16 3.43 -7.59
CA GLY A 244 -4.77 3.50 -9.00
C GLY A 244 -5.95 3.18 -9.93
N LEU A 245 -6.69 2.09 -9.67
CA LEU A 245 -7.88 1.70 -10.43
C LEU A 245 -8.95 2.80 -10.41
N ILE A 246 -9.26 3.36 -9.24
CA ILE A 246 -10.23 4.47 -9.13
C ILE A 246 -9.76 5.69 -9.95
N TYR A 247 -8.46 5.98 -9.98
CA TYR A 247 -7.93 7.06 -10.81
C TYR A 247 -8.02 6.76 -12.31
N GLU A 248 -7.81 5.51 -12.75
CA GLU A 248 -8.03 5.08 -14.14
C GLU A 248 -9.49 5.26 -14.56
N ASP A 249 -10.44 4.78 -13.74
CA ASP A 249 -11.88 4.91 -14.00
C ASP A 249 -12.33 6.38 -14.15
N ARG A 250 -11.59 7.29 -13.50
CA ARG A 250 -11.81 8.75 -13.61
C ARG A 250 -10.98 9.42 -14.72
N GLY A 251 -10.27 8.66 -15.55
CA GLY A 251 -9.38 9.18 -16.59
C GLY A 251 -8.15 9.93 -16.08
N GLN A 252 -7.80 9.76 -14.80
CA GLN A 252 -6.68 10.44 -14.15
C GLN A 252 -5.41 9.58 -14.19
N PHE A 253 -4.99 9.19 -15.41
CA PHE A 253 -3.90 8.23 -15.65
C PHE A 253 -2.59 8.62 -14.98
N ASP A 254 -2.22 9.91 -14.96
CA ASP A 254 -1.00 10.37 -14.26
C ASP A 254 -1.01 10.05 -12.76
N ARG A 255 -2.17 10.06 -12.13
CA ARG A 255 -2.30 9.71 -10.70
C ARG A 255 -2.25 8.19 -10.52
N ALA A 256 -2.87 7.43 -11.41
CA ALA A 256 -2.82 5.97 -11.42
C ALA A 256 -1.36 5.49 -11.58
N VAL A 257 -0.63 6.03 -12.57
CA VAL A 257 0.80 5.75 -12.78
C VAL A 257 1.62 5.98 -11.50
N ARG A 258 1.40 7.09 -10.79
CA ARG A 258 2.11 7.34 -9.52
C ARG A 258 1.81 6.30 -8.44
N CYS A 259 0.57 5.84 -8.36
CA CYS A 259 0.20 4.79 -7.40
C CYS A 259 0.90 3.47 -7.72
N TYR A 260 0.83 3.01 -8.97
CA TYR A 260 1.44 1.75 -9.39
C TYR A 260 2.97 1.81 -9.36
N GLN A 261 3.57 2.95 -9.74
CA GLN A 261 5.01 3.14 -9.65
C GLN A 261 5.52 2.98 -8.22
N ARG A 262 4.80 3.52 -7.21
CA ARG A 262 5.16 3.32 -5.80
C ARG A 262 5.14 1.85 -5.39
N VAL A 263 4.21 1.07 -5.93
CA VAL A 263 4.17 -0.38 -5.68
C VAL A 263 5.36 -1.07 -6.33
N VAL A 264 5.64 -0.79 -7.60
CA VAL A 264 6.75 -1.40 -8.34
C VAL A 264 8.12 -1.01 -7.77
N ASP A 265 8.28 0.23 -7.30
CA ASP A 265 9.50 0.70 -6.65
C ASP A 265 9.79 -0.06 -5.34
N ALA A 266 8.75 -0.39 -4.57
CA ALA A 266 8.87 -1.16 -3.33
C ALA A 266 8.92 -2.68 -3.58
N PHE A 267 8.18 -3.16 -4.58
CA PHE A 267 7.99 -4.57 -4.91
C PHE A 267 8.19 -4.80 -6.43
N PRO A 268 9.44 -4.85 -6.93
CA PRO A 268 9.72 -4.94 -8.37
C PRO A 268 9.09 -6.17 -9.06
N ASN A 269 8.83 -7.23 -8.30
CA ASN A 269 8.25 -8.48 -8.79
C ASN A 269 6.71 -8.51 -8.72
N HIS A 270 6.06 -7.42 -8.31
CA HIS A 270 4.60 -7.37 -8.22
C HIS A 270 3.96 -7.27 -9.61
N GLN A 271 3.67 -8.43 -10.23
CA GLN A 271 3.25 -8.56 -11.63
C GLN A 271 2.02 -7.70 -11.97
N ARG A 272 1.00 -7.70 -11.09
CA ARG A 272 -0.25 -6.94 -11.32
C ARG A 272 0.00 -5.43 -11.37
N ALA A 273 0.80 -4.90 -10.44
CA ALA A 273 1.12 -3.47 -10.44
C ALA A 273 1.98 -3.06 -11.64
N ALA A 274 2.93 -3.92 -12.04
CA ALA A 274 3.75 -3.68 -13.25
C ALA A 274 2.91 -3.68 -14.52
N LEU A 275 1.91 -4.57 -14.61
CA LEU A 275 0.95 -4.59 -15.74
C LEU A 275 0.14 -3.30 -15.76
N PHE A 276 -0.51 -2.94 -14.65
CA PHE A 276 -1.33 -1.74 -14.57
C PHE A 276 -0.54 -0.45 -14.81
N LEU A 277 0.71 -0.39 -14.33
CA LEU A 277 1.60 0.73 -14.60
C LEU A 277 1.80 0.94 -16.11
N ARG A 278 2.13 -0.14 -16.82
CA ARG A 278 2.34 -0.08 -18.28
C ARG A 278 1.05 0.31 -19.02
N ASP A 279 -0.08 -0.25 -18.61
CA ASP A 279 -1.36 -0.02 -19.28
C ASP A 279 -1.87 1.42 -19.03
N SER A 280 -1.69 1.96 -17.80
CA SER A 280 -2.00 3.37 -17.50
C SER A 280 -1.11 4.35 -18.25
N GLN A 281 0.19 4.04 -18.40
CA GLN A 281 1.12 4.85 -19.20
C GLN A 281 0.67 4.89 -20.67
N ALA A 282 0.35 3.74 -21.25
CA ALA A 282 -0.14 3.65 -22.62
C ALA A 282 -1.47 4.38 -22.83
N SER A 283 -2.38 4.30 -21.84
CA SER A 283 -3.69 4.98 -21.89
C SER A 283 -3.57 6.50 -21.76
N GLY A 284 -2.62 6.99 -20.96
CA GLY A 284 -2.32 8.42 -20.85
C GLY A 284 -1.78 9.02 -22.15
N ASP A 285 -1.06 8.23 -22.94
CA ASP A 285 -0.51 8.64 -24.24
C ASP A 285 -1.52 8.49 -25.40
N MET A 286 -2.63 7.77 -25.19
CA MET A 286 -3.70 7.65 -26.18
C MET A 286 -4.54 8.92 -26.21
N PHE A 287 -4.08 9.91 -26.97
CA PHE A 287 -4.86 11.11 -27.28
C PHE A 287 -6.00 10.72 -28.24
N PHE A 288 -7.15 10.42 -27.70
CA PHE A 288 -8.35 10.19 -28.50
C PHE A 288 -8.95 11.54 -28.88
N ASP A 289 -8.43 12.15 -29.95
CA ASP A 289 -9.01 13.36 -30.54
C ASP A 289 -10.27 12.98 -31.34
N GLU A 290 -11.39 12.90 -30.61
CA GLU A 290 -12.70 12.59 -31.20
C GLU A 290 -13.11 13.62 -32.26
N ASP A 291 -12.68 14.87 -32.10
CA ASP A 291 -12.96 15.94 -33.06
C ASP A 291 -12.11 15.79 -34.33
N ALA A 292 -10.85 15.36 -34.20
CA ALA A 292 -10.01 15.04 -35.35
C ALA A 292 -10.54 13.81 -36.11
N LEU A 293 -11.04 12.79 -35.40
CA LEU A 293 -11.68 11.62 -36.02
C LEU A 293 -12.97 12.02 -36.75
N LYS A 294 -13.87 12.76 -36.11
CA LYS A 294 -15.12 13.26 -36.75
C LYS A 294 -14.83 14.15 -37.95
N LYS A 295 -13.77 14.97 -37.87
CA LYS A 295 -13.34 15.82 -39.00
C LYS A 295 -12.77 14.97 -40.15
N ARG A 296 -12.00 13.93 -39.85
CA ARG A 296 -11.45 12.98 -40.84
C ARG A 296 -12.57 12.19 -41.51
N ASP A 297 -13.57 11.73 -40.76
CA ASP A 297 -14.71 10.98 -41.29
C ASP A 297 -15.60 11.88 -42.19
N ARG A 298 -15.81 13.14 -41.80
CA ARG A 298 -16.52 14.12 -42.66
C ARG A 298 -15.75 14.38 -43.96
N VAL A 299 -14.44 14.56 -43.89
CA VAL A 299 -13.59 14.74 -45.08
C VAL A 299 -13.62 13.49 -45.96
N SER A 300 -13.57 12.30 -45.38
CA SER A 300 -13.68 11.04 -46.13
C SER A 300 -15.03 10.86 -46.79
N GLN A 301 -16.15 11.25 -46.10
CA GLN A 301 -17.48 11.23 -46.68
C GLN A 301 -17.60 12.19 -47.86
N VAL A 302 -17.07 13.42 -47.76
CA VAL A 302 -17.03 14.38 -48.84
C VAL A 302 -16.20 13.91 -50.02
N LEU A 303 -15.02 13.33 -49.78
CA LEU A 303 -14.16 12.82 -50.84
C LEU A 303 -14.74 11.61 -51.58
N ASN A 304 -15.65 10.87 -50.94
CA ASN A 304 -16.32 9.73 -51.56
C ASN A 304 -17.58 10.12 -52.38
N LEU A 305 -17.98 11.40 -52.33
CA LEU A 305 -19.11 11.89 -53.14
C LEU A 305 -18.68 11.99 -54.60
N PRO A 306 -19.54 11.55 -55.56
CA PRO A 306 -19.28 11.76 -56.98
C PRO A 306 -19.13 13.27 -57.30
N VAL A 307 -18.20 13.61 -58.20
CA VAL A 307 -17.95 15.01 -58.59
C VAL A 307 -19.22 15.70 -59.12
N THR A 308 -20.16 14.89 -59.62
CA THR A 308 -21.48 15.36 -60.09
C THR A 308 -22.36 15.93 -59.03
N ASP A 309 -22.16 15.52 -57.76
CA ASP A 309 -22.99 15.92 -56.60
C ASP A 309 -22.55 17.27 -56.00
N PHE A 310 -21.40 17.78 -56.43
CA PHE A 310 -20.95 19.12 -56.04
C PHE A 310 -21.55 20.18 -57.00
N GLU A 311 -22.04 21.28 -56.47
CA GLU A 311 -22.50 22.47 -57.22
C GLU A 311 -21.31 23.22 -57.84
N LEU A 312 -20.59 22.54 -58.75
CA LEU A 312 -19.47 23.12 -59.44
C LEU A 312 -19.87 23.79 -60.75
N SER A 313 -19.19 24.88 -61.08
CA SER A 313 -19.36 25.46 -62.40
C SER A 313 -19.04 24.44 -63.50
N VAL A 314 -19.68 24.54 -64.69
CA VAL A 314 -19.46 23.65 -65.82
C VAL A 314 -17.95 23.54 -66.17
N ARG A 315 -17.24 24.66 -66.07
CA ARG A 315 -15.79 24.70 -66.34
C ARG A 315 -15.00 23.90 -65.29
N SER A 316 -15.32 24.04 -64.01
CA SER A 316 -14.66 23.33 -62.94
C SER A 316 -14.94 21.82 -63.01
N ARG A 317 -16.18 21.43 -63.30
CA ARG A 317 -16.58 20.03 -63.45
C ARG A 317 -15.82 19.34 -64.61
N ASN A 318 -15.70 19.99 -65.77
CA ASN A 318 -14.99 19.47 -66.92
C ASN A 318 -13.47 19.35 -66.70
N CYS A 319 -12.89 20.18 -65.81
CA CYS A 319 -11.48 20.04 -65.41
C CYS A 319 -11.21 18.84 -64.49
N LEU A 320 -12.18 18.49 -63.65
CA LEU A 320 -12.05 17.38 -62.67
C LEU A 320 -12.40 16.00 -63.25
N GLN A 321 -13.07 15.97 -64.45
CA GLN A 321 -13.41 14.72 -65.16
C GLN A 321 -12.35 14.27 -66.21
N LYS A 322 -11.29 15.05 -66.39
CA LYS A 322 -10.11 14.70 -67.16
C LYS A 322 -9.03 14.05 -66.31
#